data_d17d34a8f602977de96450d03c92681d
#
_entry.id   d17d34a8f602977de96450d03c92681d
#
_cell.length_a   1.000
_cell.length_b   1.000
_cell.length_c   1.000
_cell.angle_alpha   90.00
_cell.angle_beta   90.00
_cell.angle_gamma   90.00
#
_symmetry.space_group_name_H-M   'P 1'
#
loop_
_entity.id
_entity.type
_entity.pdbx_description
1 polymer ?
#
loop_
_entity_poly.entity_id
_entity_poly.type
_entity_poly.pdbx_seq_one_letter_code
_entity_poly.pdbx_strand_id
1 'polypeptide(L)'
;KGIFCEEFLEYLRTFRFTGDIYAVPEGTPVFPKEPMVIVRAPAIEAQLVETFALLTVNHQSLIATKANRIARAAKGRGVMEFGSRRAQGTAAAIVGARAAYIGGCIGTACTITDELYGVPALGTMAHAWVQMFDTEYDAFKTYCELYPGNAIMLVDTYDTLHSGIPNAIRAFDEVLRPKGITKCGIRLDS
;
A
#
# COMPACT_ATOMS: atom_id res chain seq x y z
N LYS A 1 29.73 -26.54 2.08
CA LYS A 1 30.99 -25.79 2.13
C LYS A 1 31.92 -26.25 3.28
N GLY A 2 31.46 -27.15 4.19
CA GLY A 2 32.28 -27.70 5.28
C GLY A 2 32.79 -26.70 6.34
N ILE A 3 32.06 -25.56 6.50
CA ILE A 3 32.47 -24.49 7.42
C ILE A 3 32.03 -24.79 8.87
N PHE A 4 30.93 -25.50 9.04
CA PHE A 4 30.30 -25.76 10.32
C PHE A 4 30.44 -27.26 10.69
N CYS A 5 30.62 -27.55 11.99
CA CYS A 5 30.60 -28.93 12.49
C CYS A 5 29.19 -29.51 12.48
N GLU A 6 29.07 -30.85 12.48
CA GLU A 6 27.79 -31.53 12.39
C GLU A 6 26.86 -31.21 13.57
N GLU A 7 27.43 -31.05 14.77
CA GLU A 7 26.67 -30.72 15.98
C GLU A 7 25.94 -29.35 15.82
N PHE A 8 26.59 -28.36 15.19
CA PHE A 8 25.96 -27.07 14.93
C PHE A 8 24.92 -27.15 13.83
N LEU A 9 25.16 -27.97 12.80
CA LEU A 9 24.18 -28.19 11.74
C LEU A 9 22.92 -28.88 12.29
N GLU A 10 23.06 -29.84 13.19
CA GLU A 10 21.92 -30.46 13.86
C GLU A 10 21.17 -29.50 14.78
N TYR A 11 21.89 -28.65 15.51
CA TYR A 11 21.28 -27.56 16.27
C TYR A 11 20.43 -26.65 15.37
N LEU A 12 20.92 -26.29 14.18
CA LEU A 12 20.16 -25.46 13.24
C LEU A 12 18.94 -26.18 12.66
N ARG A 13 19.01 -27.51 12.41
CA ARG A 13 17.85 -28.29 11.91
C ARG A 13 16.71 -28.33 12.91
N THR A 14 17.04 -28.38 14.18
CA THR A 14 16.09 -28.47 15.30
C THR A 14 15.83 -27.14 15.97
N PHE A 15 16.35 -26.04 15.41
CA PHE A 15 16.28 -24.69 16.00
C PHE A 15 14.86 -24.31 16.42
N ARG A 16 14.75 -23.87 17.66
CA ARG A 16 13.56 -23.24 18.23
C ARG A 16 14.03 -22.02 19.03
N PHE A 17 13.37 -20.90 18.82
CA PHE A 17 13.58 -19.73 19.68
C PHE A 17 12.91 -19.96 21.03
N THR A 18 13.68 -19.89 22.12
CA THR A 18 13.21 -20.12 23.48
C THR A 18 13.29 -18.89 24.37
N GLY A 19 13.74 -17.76 23.82
CA GLY A 19 13.89 -16.52 24.55
C GLY A 19 12.59 -15.70 24.64
N ASP A 20 12.70 -14.52 25.23
CA ASP A 20 11.64 -13.52 25.35
C ASP A 20 11.88 -12.37 24.37
N ILE A 21 10.80 -11.84 23.80
CA ILE A 21 10.82 -10.63 22.98
C ILE A 21 9.85 -9.62 23.60
N TYR A 22 10.37 -8.47 23.99
CA TYR A 22 9.60 -7.34 24.46
C TYR A 22 9.58 -6.29 23.35
N ALA A 23 8.41 -5.88 22.90
CA ALA A 23 8.29 -4.92 21.82
C ALA A 23 7.23 -3.86 22.13
N VAL A 24 7.45 -2.66 21.63
CA VAL A 24 6.43 -1.61 21.65
C VAL A 24 5.27 -2.05 20.72
N PRO A 25 3.99 -1.89 21.13
CA PRO A 25 2.86 -2.23 20.28
C PRO A 25 2.90 -1.50 18.92
N GLU A 26 2.47 -2.19 17.86
CA GLU A 26 2.40 -1.60 16.51
C GLU A 26 1.58 -0.31 16.50
N GLY A 27 2.02 0.66 15.68
CA GLY A 27 1.37 1.96 15.57
C GLY A 27 1.71 2.96 16.68
N THR A 28 2.46 2.55 17.70
CA THR A 28 2.92 3.45 18.75
C THR A 28 4.08 4.33 18.25
N PRO A 29 3.98 5.66 18.33
CA PRO A 29 5.11 6.54 18.06
C PRO A 29 6.25 6.30 19.06
N VAL A 30 7.47 6.21 18.55
CA VAL A 30 8.69 6.07 19.34
C VAL A 30 9.68 7.18 19.01
N PHE A 31 10.59 7.47 19.94
CA PHE A 31 11.57 8.54 19.78
C PHE A 31 13.00 7.98 19.68
N PRO A 32 13.94 8.76 19.12
CA PRO A 32 15.32 8.34 19.04
C PRO A 32 15.90 7.92 20.41
N LYS A 33 16.65 6.83 20.41
CA LYS A 33 17.28 6.20 21.59
C LYS A 33 16.33 5.43 22.52
N GLU A 34 15.04 5.32 22.19
CA GLU A 34 14.14 4.41 22.88
C GLU A 34 14.25 3.00 22.27
N PRO A 35 14.36 1.94 23.09
CA PRO A 35 14.39 0.58 22.57
C PRO A 35 12.99 0.19 22.04
N MET A 36 12.91 -0.12 20.76
CA MET A 36 11.65 -0.57 20.12
C MET A 36 11.39 -2.05 20.36
N VAL A 37 12.47 -2.84 20.37
CA VAL A 37 12.45 -4.29 20.57
C VAL A 37 13.63 -4.68 21.46
N ILE A 38 13.38 -5.49 22.47
CA ILE A 38 14.40 -6.08 23.34
C ILE A 38 14.27 -7.60 23.25
N VAL A 39 15.35 -8.27 22.87
CA VAL A 39 15.44 -9.73 22.81
C VAL A 39 16.30 -10.21 23.96
N ARG A 40 15.76 -11.12 24.77
CA ARG A 40 16.47 -11.81 25.84
C ARG A 40 16.46 -13.31 25.56
N ALA A 41 17.59 -13.86 25.13
CA ALA A 41 17.69 -15.26 24.71
C ALA A 41 19.12 -15.79 24.90
N PRO A 42 19.33 -17.12 24.78
CA PRO A 42 20.66 -17.67 24.59
C PRO A 42 21.40 -17.00 23.42
N ALA A 43 22.71 -16.81 23.55
CA ALA A 43 23.50 -15.99 22.62
C ALA A 43 23.34 -16.41 21.15
N ILE A 44 23.33 -17.71 20.84
CA ILE A 44 23.18 -18.23 19.50
C ILE A 44 21.77 -17.86 18.93
N GLU A 45 20.73 -18.05 19.73
CA GLU A 45 19.36 -17.74 19.33
C GLU A 45 19.18 -16.23 19.06
N ALA A 46 19.68 -15.39 19.94
CA ALA A 46 19.62 -13.94 19.80
C ALA A 46 20.32 -13.47 18.52
N GLN A 47 21.51 -14.02 18.23
CA GLN A 47 22.26 -13.69 17.01
C GLN A 47 21.57 -14.16 15.72
N LEU A 48 20.93 -15.32 15.73
CA LEU A 48 20.22 -15.84 14.56
C LEU A 48 19.00 -15.00 14.18
N VAL A 49 18.28 -14.44 15.16
CA VAL A 49 17.07 -13.65 14.89
C VAL A 49 17.35 -12.16 14.67
N GLU A 50 18.52 -11.65 15.02
CA GLU A 50 18.88 -10.22 15.00
C GLU A 50 18.62 -9.59 13.64
N THR A 51 19.25 -10.09 12.59
CA THR A 51 19.16 -9.49 11.24
C THR A 51 17.72 -9.50 10.71
N PHE A 52 16.98 -10.58 10.96
CA PHE A 52 15.59 -10.67 10.55
C PHE A 52 14.70 -9.64 11.28
N ALA A 53 14.89 -9.52 12.59
CA ALA A 53 14.16 -8.55 13.41
C ALA A 53 14.46 -7.11 12.96
N LEU A 54 15.73 -6.77 12.77
CA LEU A 54 16.15 -5.45 12.30
C LEU A 54 15.56 -5.12 10.92
N LEU A 55 15.64 -6.06 9.97
CA LEU A 55 15.07 -5.87 8.62
C LEU A 55 13.58 -5.59 8.68
N THR A 56 12.85 -6.40 9.46
CA THR A 56 11.39 -6.30 9.58
C THR A 56 10.98 -4.98 10.22
N VAL A 57 11.58 -4.62 11.34
CA VAL A 57 11.24 -3.39 12.07
C VAL A 57 11.63 -2.15 11.28
N ASN A 58 12.84 -2.11 10.71
CA ASN A 58 13.35 -0.94 10.01
C ASN A 58 12.49 -0.56 8.81
N HIS A 59 12.26 -1.48 7.88
CA HIS A 59 11.52 -1.21 6.65
C HIS A 59 10.10 -0.73 6.95
N GLN A 60 9.38 -1.48 7.78
CA GLN A 60 7.97 -1.17 8.08
C GLN A 60 7.83 0.14 8.88
N SER A 61 8.71 0.41 9.83
CA SER A 61 8.69 1.65 10.62
C SER A 61 8.95 2.88 9.77
N LEU A 62 9.87 2.80 8.80
CA LEU A 62 10.14 3.91 7.87
C LEU A 62 8.95 4.20 6.97
N ILE A 63 8.31 3.17 6.43
CA ILE A 63 7.11 3.32 5.61
C ILE A 63 5.95 3.89 6.42
N ALA A 64 5.66 3.34 7.60
CA ALA A 64 4.61 3.83 8.49
C ALA A 64 4.84 5.30 8.89
N THR A 65 6.08 5.66 9.21
CA THR A 65 6.44 7.05 9.56
C THR A 65 6.19 8.01 8.40
N LYS A 66 6.58 7.63 7.18
CA LYS A 66 6.33 8.44 5.98
C LYS A 66 4.84 8.56 5.70
N ALA A 67 4.11 7.44 5.74
CA ALA A 67 2.66 7.41 5.54
C ALA A 67 1.94 8.31 6.57
N ASN A 68 2.33 8.24 7.85
CA ASN A 68 1.75 9.08 8.89
C ASN A 68 1.96 10.57 8.64
N ARG A 69 3.16 10.98 8.22
CA ARG A 69 3.43 12.38 7.86
C ARG A 69 2.54 12.85 6.71
N ILE A 70 2.36 12.02 5.68
CA ILE A 70 1.50 12.33 4.53
C ILE A 70 0.03 12.39 4.94
N ALA A 71 -0.45 11.40 5.69
CA ALA A 71 -1.83 11.37 6.19
C ALA A 71 -2.17 12.60 7.05
N ARG A 72 -1.26 13.01 7.94
CA ARG A 72 -1.42 14.25 8.73
C ARG A 72 -1.42 15.50 7.86
N ALA A 73 -0.54 15.57 6.86
CA ALA A 73 -0.51 16.70 5.92
C ALA A 73 -1.78 16.80 5.05
N ALA A 74 -2.46 15.67 4.82
CA ALA A 74 -3.73 15.60 4.10
C ALA A 74 -4.93 16.22 4.87
N LYS A 75 -4.77 16.57 6.14
CA LYS A 75 -5.79 17.28 6.95
C LYS A 75 -7.17 16.62 6.89
N GLY A 76 -7.22 15.31 7.16
CA GLY A 76 -8.44 14.51 7.18
C GLY A 76 -8.92 13.99 5.82
N ARG A 77 -8.23 14.31 4.73
CA ARG A 77 -8.49 13.67 3.43
C ARG A 77 -7.88 12.28 3.41
N GLY A 78 -8.54 11.32 2.75
CA GLY A 78 -8.04 9.96 2.60
C GLY A 78 -6.76 9.93 1.74
N VAL A 79 -5.78 9.16 2.18
CA VAL A 79 -4.54 8.89 1.44
C VAL A 79 -4.52 7.42 1.07
N MET A 80 -4.37 7.12 -0.22
CA MET A 80 -4.25 5.75 -0.73
C MET A 80 -2.79 5.42 -1.01
N GLU A 81 -2.36 4.22 -0.62
CA GLU A 81 -1.02 3.72 -0.89
C GLU A 81 -0.96 3.10 -2.30
N PHE A 82 -0.16 3.66 -3.19
CA PHE A 82 0.02 3.20 -4.59
C PHE A 82 1.48 2.93 -4.93
N GLY A 83 2.32 2.64 -3.93
CA GLY A 83 3.76 2.51 -4.07
C GLY A 83 4.27 1.13 -4.48
N SER A 84 3.42 0.10 -4.60
CA SER A 84 3.83 -1.30 -4.80
C SER A 84 4.78 -1.48 -5.99
N ARG A 85 4.54 -0.82 -7.13
CA ARG A 85 5.41 -0.90 -8.31
C ARG A 85 6.80 -0.28 -8.12
N ARG A 86 7.04 0.41 -7.03
CA ARG A 86 8.31 1.05 -6.67
C ARG A 86 8.98 0.38 -5.46
N ALA A 87 8.38 -0.67 -4.92
CA ALA A 87 8.92 -1.43 -3.82
C ALA A 87 10.10 -2.31 -4.27
N GLN A 88 10.94 -2.67 -3.32
CA GLN A 88 12.13 -3.48 -3.55
C GLN A 88 11.79 -4.96 -3.37
N GLY A 89 10.97 -5.48 -4.27
CA GLY A 89 10.48 -6.84 -4.29
C GLY A 89 9.07 -7.02 -3.74
N THR A 90 8.48 -8.18 -4.03
CA THR A 90 7.07 -8.46 -3.71
C THR A 90 6.79 -8.43 -2.21
N ALA A 91 7.67 -9.02 -1.39
CA ALA A 91 7.51 -9.00 0.06
C ALA A 91 7.52 -7.57 0.60
N ALA A 92 8.42 -6.70 0.10
CA ALA A 92 8.49 -5.30 0.50
C ALA A 92 7.22 -4.52 0.10
N ALA A 93 6.61 -4.83 -1.06
CA ALA A 93 5.34 -4.24 -1.48
C ALA A 93 4.21 -4.59 -0.49
N ILE A 94 4.09 -5.86 -0.15
CA ILE A 94 3.02 -6.39 0.72
C ILE A 94 3.12 -5.79 2.14
N VAL A 95 4.28 -5.93 2.78
CA VAL A 95 4.45 -5.43 4.17
C VAL A 95 4.51 -3.90 4.23
N GLY A 96 4.99 -3.25 3.16
CA GLY A 96 4.99 -1.80 3.03
C GLY A 96 3.58 -1.22 2.93
N ALA A 97 2.70 -1.85 2.16
CA ALA A 97 1.29 -1.46 2.07
C ALA A 97 0.58 -1.59 3.43
N ARG A 98 0.82 -2.69 4.16
CA ARG A 98 0.32 -2.84 5.54
C ARG A 98 0.86 -1.75 6.47
N ALA A 99 2.15 -1.48 6.42
CA ALA A 99 2.77 -0.46 7.25
C ALA A 99 2.22 0.95 6.94
N ALA A 100 1.96 1.26 5.66
CA ALA A 100 1.33 2.51 5.26
C ALA A 100 -0.11 2.65 5.81
N TYR A 101 -0.87 1.55 5.84
CA TYR A 101 -2.20 1.53 6.43
C TYR A 101 -2.15 1.80 7.95
N ILE A 102 -1.23 1.17 8.68
CA ILE A 102 -0.97 1.45 10.10
C ILE A 102 -0.58 2.94 10.29
N GLY A 103 0.17 3.50 9.34
CA GLY A 103 0.58 4.89 9.32
C GLY A 103 -0.55 5.89 9.02
N GLY A 104 -1.75 5.43 8.64
CA GLY A 104 -2.93 6.26 8.42
C GLY A 104 -3.41 6.37 6.97
N CYS A 105 -2.87 5.58 6.04
CA CYS A 105 -3.49 5.41 4.73
C CYS A 105 -4.82 4.66 4.85
N ILE A 106 -5.78 4.96 3.96
CA ILE A 106 -7.12 4.35 4.01
C ILE A 106 -7.22 3.02 3.26
N GLY A 107 -6.20 2.66 2.49
CA GLY A 107 -6.12 1.42 1.71
C GLY A 107 -4.96 1.44 0.73
N THR A 108 -4.85 0.39 -0.08
CA THR A 108 -3.72 0.15 -0.99
C THR A 108 -4.17 -0.37 -2.34
N ALA A 109 -3.34 -0.15 -3.38
CA ALA A 109 -3.49 -0.83 -4.66
C ALA A 109 -2.87 -2.24 -4.67
N CYS A 110 -2.23 -2.67 -3.59
CA CYS A 110 -1.64 -4.00 -3.44
C CYS A 110 -2.70 -5.00 -2.94
N THR A 111 -3.45 -5.59 -3.85
CA THR A 111 -4.60 -6.46 -3.54
C THR A 111 -4.26 -7.67 -2.65
N ILE A 112 -3.07 -8.24 -2.80
CA ILE A 112 -2.59 -9.33 -1.94
C ILE A 112 -2.49 -8.91 -0.46
N THR A 113 -2.30 -7.61 -0.18
CA THR A 113 -2.26 -7.10 1.20
C THR A 113 -3.66 -7.08 1.83
N ASP A 114 -4.71 -6.90 1.02
CA ASP A 114 -6.09 -7.07 1.47
C ASP A 114 -6.35 -8.53 1.87
N GLU A 115 -6.00 -9.47 1.02
CA GLU A 115 -6.17 -10.90 1.28
C GLU A 115 -5.44 -11.36 2.54
N LEU A 116 -4.17 -10.93 2.72
CA LEU A 116 -3.33 -11.41 3.83
C LEU A 116 -3.56 -10.67 5.16
N TYR A 117 -3.92 -9.40 5.10
CA TYR A 117 -3.95 -8.52 6.29
C TYR A 117 -5.23 -7.71 6.46
N GLY A 118 -6.20 -7.84 5.57
CA GLY A 118 -7.46 -7.09 5.62
C GLY A 118 -7.29 -5.58 5.38
N VAL A 119 -6.23 -5.17 4.69
CA VAL A 119 -6.03 -3.77 4.30
C VAL A 119 -6.87 -3.50 3.06
N PRO A 120 -7.84 -2.56 3.08
CA PRO A 120 -8.76 -2.36 1.99
C PRO A 120 -8.07 -2.15 0.64
N ALA A 121 -8.40 -3.00 -0.35
CA ALA A 121 -7.94 -2.83 -1.72
C ALA A 121 -8.69 -1.67 -2.38
N LEU A 122 -7.97 -0.69 -2.88
CA LEU A 122 -8.50 0.50 -3.52
C LEU A 122 -7.81 0.73 -4.87
N GLY A 123 -8.56 1.28 -5.81
CA GLY A 123 -8.02 1.58 -7.13
C GLY A 123 -8.94 2.45 -7.96
N THR A 124 -8.42 2.88 -9.09
CA THR A 124 -9.13 3.63 -10.14
C THR A 124 -8.69 3.12 -11.50
N MET A 125 -9.31 3.62 -12.59
CA MET A 125 -8.85 3.31 -13.94
C MET A 125 -7.40 3.74 -14.16
N ALA A 126 -6.71 3.09 -15.10
CA ALA A 126 -5.38 3.45 -15.55
C ALA A 126 -5.45 4.21 -16.89
N HIS A 127 -4.37 4.95 -17.25
CA HIS A 127 -4.26 5.55 -18.58
C HIS A 127 -4.41 4.51 -19.71
N ALA A 128 -3.88 3.30 -19.51
CA ALA A 128 -4.03 2.20 -20.45
C ALA A 128 -5.49 1.84 -20.72
N TRP A 129 -6.39 1.95 -19.75
CA TRP A 129 -7.83 1.79 -19.97
C TRP A 129 -8.35 2.81 -20.96
N VAL A 130 -8.02 4.09 -20.75
CA VAL A 130 -8.47 5.18 -21.64
C VAL A 130 -7.95 4.97 -23.06
N GLN A 131 -6.69 4.54 -23.19
CA GLN A 131 -6.02 4.32 -24.47
C GLN A 131 -6.50 3.09 -25.25
N MET A 132 -7.29 2.19 -24.64
CA MET A 132 -7.89 1.04 -25.33
C MET A 132 -9.14 1.39 -26.12
N PHE A 133 -9.68 2.57 -25.96
CA PHE A 133 -10.87 3.05 -26.66
C PHE A 133 -10.52 4.01 -27.78
N ASP A 134 -11.38 4.09 -28.80
CA ASP A 134 -11.19 5.00 -29.92
C ASP A 134 -11.24 6.47 -29.49
N THR A 135 -12.07 6.79 -28.50
CA THR A 135 -12.16 8.12 -27.89
C THR A 135 -12.11 8.06 -26.36
N GLU A 136 -11.57 9.11 -25.76
CA GLU A 136 -11.56 9.26 -24.30
C GLU A 136 -12.98 9.29 -23.71
N TYR A 137 -13.93 9.87 -24.44
CA TYR A 137 -15.35 9.86 -24.06
C TYR A 137 -15.91 8.43 -23.97
N ASP A 138 -15.64 7.57 -24.93
CA ASP A 138 -16.13 6.18 -24.93
C ASP A 138 -15.57 5.39 -23.74
N ALA A 139 -14.32 5.62 -23.39
CA ALA A 139 -13.71 5.05 -22.19
C ALA A 139 -14.46 5.49 -20.91
N PHE A 140 -14.72 6.77 -20.77
CA PHE A 140 -15.40 7.33 -19.60
C PHE A 140 -16.86 6.91 -19.52
N LYS A 141 -17.57 6.92 -20.65
CA LYS A 141 -18.94 6.44 -20.75
C LYS A 141 -19.04 4.98 -20.31
N THR A 142 -18.23 4.12 -20.89
CA THR A 142 -18.21 2.69 -20.54
C THR A 142 -17.90 2.47 -19.06
N TYR A 143 -16.96 3.24 -18.49
CA TYR A 143 -16.64 3.14 -17.07
C TYR A 143 -17.81 3.58 -16.18
N CYS A 144 -18.52 4.67 -16.53
CA CYS A 144 -19.72 5.11 -15.82
C CYS A 144 -20.86 4.08 -15.89
N GLU A 145 -20.97 3.36 -17.00
CA GLU A 145 -21.97 2.29 -17.16
C GLU A 145 -21.67 1.08 -16.27
N LEU A 146 -20.41 0.67 -16.21
CA LEU A 146 -19.94 -0.51 -15.46
C LEU A 146 -19.81 -0.24 -13.96
N TYR A 147 -19.32 0.94 -13.57
CA TYR A 147 -19.00 1.28 -12.18
C TYR A 147 -19.68 2.59 -11.73
N PRO A 148 -21.00 2.69 -11.80
CA PRO A 148 -21.70 3.96 -11.53
C PRO A 148 -21.51 4.46 -10.09
N GLY A 149 -21.27 3.55 -9.11
CA GLY A 149 -21.03 3.89 -7.70
C GLY A 149 -19.61 4.36 -7.40
N ASN A 150 -18.67 4.21 -8.35
CA ASN A 150 -17.26 4.59 -8.20
C ASN A 150 -16.73 5.29 -9.46
N ALA A 151 -17.50 6.22 -9.98
CA ALA A 151 -17.20 6.94 -11.22
C ALA A 151 -16.16 8.05 -10.98
N ILE A 152 -14.88 7.68 -10.95
CA ILE A 152 -13.74 8.60 -10.87
C ILE A 152 -12.95 8.52 -12.18
N MET A 153 -13.03 9.58 -12.99
CA MET A 153 -12.40 9.65 -14.32
C MET A 153 -10.97 10.15 -14.23
N LEU A 154 -10.05 9.43 -14.87
CA LEU A 154 -8.63 9.83 -15.00
C LEU A 154 -8.53 10.75 -16.23
N VAL A 155 -8.45 12.06 -15.98
CA VAL A 155 -8.67 13.09 -17.01
C VAL A 155 -7.39 13.63 -17.64
N ASP A 156 -6.25 13.14 -17.24
CA ASP A 156 -4.93 13.62 -17.70
C ASP A 156 -4.21 12.67 -18.66
N THR A 157 -4.96 11.81 -19.37
CA THR A 157 -4.40 10.89 -20.37
C THR A 157 -3.87 11.63 -21.59
N TYR A 158 -4.59 12.64 -22.09
CA TYR A 158 -4.22 13.42 -23.28
C TYR A 158 -4.12 14.92 -22.96
N ASP A 159 -5.23 15.62 -22.86
CA ASP A 159 -5.33 17.04 -22.50
C ASP A 159 -6.39 17.21 -21.43
N THR A 160 -5.95 17.53 -20.23
CA THR A 160 -6.83 17.61 -19.07
C THR A 160 -7.94 18.63 -19.24
N LEU A 161 -7.65 19.84 -19.76
CA LEU A 161 -8.60 20.95 -19.81
C LEU A 161 -9.47 20.92 -21.06
N HIS A 162 -8.91 20.51 -22.21
CA HIS A 162 -9.62 20.58 -23.48
C HIS A 162 -10.23 19.24 -23.91
N SER A 163 -9.87 18.13 -23.28
CA SER A 163 -10.38 16.79 -23.55
C SER A 163 -10.91 16.09 -22.29
N GLY A 164 -10.06 15.80 -21.33
CA GLY A 164 -10.39 14.97 -20.18
C GLY A 164 -11.59 15.47 -19.36
N ILE A 165 -11.54 16.72 -18.89
CA ILE A 165 -12.62 17.31 -18.08
C ILE A 165 -13.92 17.43 -18.89
N PRO A 166 -13.95 17.97 -20.12
CA PRO A 166 -15.17 18.02 -20.93
C PRO A 166 -15.80 16.65 -21.16
N ASN A 167 -15.00 15.63 -21.51
CA ASN A 167 -15.48 14.28 -21.74
C ASN A 167 -15.99 13.61 -20.45
N ALA A 168 -15.35 13.86 -19.31
CA ALA A 168 -15.81 13.37 -18.01
C ALA A 168 -17.18 13.98 -17.64
N ILE A 169 -17.33 15.31 -17.77
CA ILE A 169 -18.60 16.00 -17.51
C ILE A 169 -19.70 15.42 -18.40
N ARG A 170 -19.43 15.28 -19.71
CA ARG A 170 -20.36 14.71 -20.67
C ARG A 170 -20.80 13.29 -20.27
N ALA A 171 -19.87 12.42 -19.90
CA ALA A 171 -20.17 11.06 -19.45
C ALA A 171 -21.01 11.05 -18.15
N PHE A 172 -20.74 11.96 -17.21
CA PHE A 172 -21.55 12.10 -16.00
C PHE A 172 -22.96 12.55 -16.30
N ASP A 173 -23.12 13.54 -17.18
CA ASP A 173 -24.42 14.10 -17.55
C ASP A 173 -25.28 13.09 -18.33
N GLU A 174 -24.67 12.34 -19.25
CA GLU A 174 -25.40 11.41 -20.10
C GLU A 174 -25.67 10.05 -19.43
N VAL A 175 -24.79 9.59 -18.50
CA VAL A 175 -24.89 8.23 -17.93
C VAL A 175 -25.32 8.22 -16.47
N LEU A 176 -24.76 9.10 -15.62
CA LEU A 176 -24.98 9.05 -14.18
C LEU A 176 -26.19 9.87 -13.73
N ARG A 177 -26.33 11.09 -14.22
CA ARG A 177 -27.44 11.97 -13.84
C ARG A 177 -28.82 11.38 -14.13
N PRO A 178 -29.09 10.74 -15.31
CA PRO A 178 -30.36 10.09 -15.54
C PRO A 178 -30.69 8.96 -14.56
N LYS A 179 -29.67 8.37 -13.95
CA LYS A 179 -29.80 7.34 -12.91
C LYS A 179 -29.91 7.92 -11.49
N GLY A 180 -29.94 9.24 -11.34
CA GLY A 180 -29.97 9.93 -10.04
C GLY A 180 -28.64 9.86 -9.28
N ILE A 181 -27.55 9.50 -9.94
CA ILE A 181 -26.21 9.36 -9.32
C ILE A 181 -25.48 10.70 -9.44
N THR A 182 -25.19 11.30 -8.29
CA THR A 182 -24.48 12.59 -8.19
C THR A 182 -23.05 12.47 -7.66
N LYS A 183 -22.70 11.30 -7.07
CA LYS A 183 -21.35 11.05 -6.55
C LYS A 183 -20.44 10.59 -7.68
N CYS A 184 -19.71 11.54 -8.25
CA CYS A 184 -18.68 11.30 -9.26
C CYS A 184 -17.49 12.22 -9.01
N GLY A 185 -16.37 11.96 -9.67
CA GLY A 185 -15.15 12.74 -9.48
C GLY A 185 -14.15 12.60 -10.61
N ILE A 186 -13.10 13.37 -10.53
CA ILE A 186 -11.95 13.28 -11.43
C ILE A 186 -10.69 12.96 -10.66
N ARG A 187 -9.73 12.35 -11.32
CA ARG A 187 -8.38 12.09 -10.84
C ARG A 187 -7.37 12.76 -11.77
N LEU A 188 -6.36 13.35 -11.14
CA LEU A 188 -5.13 13.78 -11.77
C LEU A 188 -4.00 12.91 -11.25
N ASP A 189 -3.19 12.34 -12.13
CA ASP A 189 -2.15 11.39 -11.74
C ASP A 189 -0.76 12.05 -11.62
N SER A 190 -0.43 12.97 -12.49
CA SER A 190 0.91 13.61 -12.55
C SER A 190 0.87 15.07 -12.94
#